data_c31546ae8daf72788917c09056b3df13
#
_entry.id   c31546ae8daf72788917c09056b3df13
#
_cell.length_a   1.000
_cell.length_b   1.000
_cell.length_c   1.000
_cell.angle_alpha   90.00
_cell.angle_beta   90.00
_cell.angle_gamma   90.00
#
_symmetry.space_group_name_H-M   'P 1'
#
loop_
_entity.id
_entity.type
_entity.pdbx_description
1 polymer ?
#
loop_
_entity_poly.entity_id
_entity_poly.type
_entity_poly.pdbx_seq_one_letter_code
_entity_poly.pdbx_strand_id
1 'polypeptide(L)'
;MLKQKDIDLLRNKNISEQQLFVDNKKIPSISGQTIDVISPIDGKNITTIANANAEDVDNTVKVARKSFDNGYWSKAAPQERKKILIRFAELIEANALELAVLGVR
;
A
#
# COMPACT_ATOMS: atom_id res chain seq x y z
N MET A 1 2.94 22.10 -13.79
CA MET A 1 2.94 21.44 -15.10
C MET A 1 3.74 20.15 -15.02
N LEU A 2 3.24 19.07 -15.56
CA LEU A 2 3.97 17.79 -15.64
C LEU A 2 5.15 17.92 -16.60
N LYS A 3 6.33 17.51 -16.13
CA LYS A 3 7.54 17.48 -16.95
C LYS A 3 7.96 16.05 -17.19
N GLN A 4 8.36 15.74 -18.42
CA GLN A 4 8.86 14.41 -18.78
C GLN A 4 9.99 13.95 -17.85
N LYS A 5 10.87 14.86 -17.48
CA LYS A 5 11.97 14.60 -16.55
C LYS A 5 11.48 14.04 -15.19
N ASP A 6 10.40 14.58 -14.63
CA ASP A 6 9.86 14.14 -13.36
C ASP A 6 9.26 12.74 -13.48
N ILE A 7 8.60 12.47 -14.59
CA ILE A 7 8.06 11.14 -14.91
C ILE A 7 9.20 10.13 -15.03
N ASP A 8 10.27 10.47 -15.75
CA ASP A 8 11.42 9.58 -15.95
C ASP A 8 12.15 9.27 -14.64
N LEU A 9 12.30 10.25 -13.76
CA LEU A 9 12.89 10.05 -12.43
C LEU A 9 12.07 9.06 -11.59
N LEU A 10 10.77 9.24 -11.56
CA LEU A 10 9.87 8.34 -10.81
C LEU A 10 9.83 6.94 -11.43
N ARG A 11 9.85 6.86 -12.75
CA ARG A 11 9.83 5.60 -13.48
C ARG A 11 11.09 4.76 -13.26
N ASN A 12 12.23 5.42 -13.05
CA ASN A 12 13.51 4.76 -12.79
C ASN A 12 13.86 4.64 -11.29
N LYS A 13 12.98 5.14 -10.41
CA LYS A 13 13.19 5.06 -8.98
C LYS A 13 13.23 3.61 -8.51
N ASN A 14 14.25 3.25 -7.73
CA ASN A 14 14.31 1.93 -7.11
C ASN A 14 13.18 1.75 -6.09
N ILE A 15 12.52 0.61 -6.16
CA ILE A 15 11.45 0.22 -5.22
C ILE A 15 11.97 -0.91 -4.37
N SER A 16 12.08 -0.68 -3.06
CA SER A 16 12.47 -1.71 -2.11
C SER A 16 11.42 -2.81 -2.01
N GLU A 17 11.83 -3.99 -1.54
CA GLU A 17 10.90 -5.08 -1.23
C GLU A 17 9.76 -4.60 -0.35
N GLN A 18 8.54 -4.97 -0.72
CA GLN A 18 7.34 -4.60 0.01
C GLN A 18 6.87 -5.75 0.90
N GLN A 19 6.58 -5.42 2.15
CA GLN A 19 6.08 -6.36 3.14
C GLN A 19 4.56 -6.31 3.24
N LEU A 20 3.99 -7.23 4.02
CA LEU A 20 2.59 -7.13 4.44
C LEU A 20 2.41 -5.89 5.31
N PHE A 21 1.26 -5.26 5.19
CA PHE A 21 0.89 -4.12 6.03
C PHE A 21 -0.30 -4.51 6.92
N VAL A 22 -0.01 -4.76 8.18
CA VAL A 22 -0.99 -5.26 9.16
C VAL A 22 -0.82 -4.51 10.47
N ASP A 23 -1.91 -4.08 11.06
CA ASP A 23 -1.91 -3.32 12.32
C ASP A 23 -1.00 -2.08 12.28
N ASN A 24 -1.09 -1.35 11.17
CA ASN A 24 -0.28 -0.16 10.90
C ASN A 24 1.25 -0.40 10.90
N LYS A 25 1.66 -1.63 10.63
CA LYS A 25 3.07 -2.03 10.59
C LYS A 25 3.38 -2.81 9.33
N LYS A 26 4.60 -2.67 8.85
CA LYS A 26 5.15 -3.53 7.80
C LYS A 26 5.74 -4.77 8.45
N ILE A 27 5.26 -5.94 8.04
CA ILE A 27 5.70 -7.24 8.57
C ILE A 27 5.99 -8.20 7.44
N PRO A 28 6.99 -9.10 7.59
CA PRO A 28 7.21 -10.17 6.61
C PRO A 28 6.05 -11.18 6.65
N SER A 29 5.88 -11.96 5.59
CA SER A 29 5.05 -13.15 5.65
C SER A 29 5.66 -14.20 6.60
N ILE A 30 4.83 -15.06 7.19
CA ILE A 30 5.28 -16.10 8.12
C ILE A 30 6.27 -17.05 7.44
N SER A 31 6.01 -17.43 6.19
CA SER A 31 6.90 -18.32 5.43
C SER A 31 8.19 -17.63 4.94
N GLY A 32 8.24 -16.30 4.95
CA GLY A 32 9.29 -15.53 4.33
C GLY A 32 9.30 -15.56 2.79
N GLN A 33 8.33 -16.21 2.16
CA GLN A 33 8.23 -16.27 0.71
C GLN A 33 7.84 -14.93 0.11
N THR A 34 8.32 -14.69 -1.11
CA THR A 34 8.05 -13.46 -1.85
C THR A 34 7.54 -13.76 -3.24
N ILE A 35 6.91 -12.77 -3.86
CA ILE A 35 6.44 -12.82 -5.24
C ILE A 35 7.16 -11.72 -6.01
N ASP A 36 7.67 -12.05 -7.19
CA ASP A 36 8.25 -11.07 -8.10
C ASP A 36 7.17 -10.20 -8.73
N VAL A 37 7.42 -8.90 -8.77
CA VAL A 37 6.56 -7.93 -9.45
C VAL A 37 7.20 -7.61 -10.80
N ILE A 38 6.60 -8.08 -11.87
CA ILE A 38 7.11 -7.97 -13.23
C ILE A 38 6.41 -6.81 -13.95
N SER A 39 7.20 -5.92 -14.55
CA SER A 39 6.66 -4.83 -15.35
C SER A 39 5.96 -5.34 -16.61
N PRO A 40 4.73 -4.90 -16.87
CA PRO A 40 4.05 -5.23 -18.13
C PRO A 40 4.63 -4.46 -19.34
N ILE A 41 5.46 -3.45 -19.10
CA ILE A 41 6.03 -2.64 -20.17
C ILE A 41 7.23 -3.34 -20.84
N ASP A 42 8.14 -3.90 -20.04
CA ASP A 42 9.41 -4.45 -20.53
C ASP A 42 9.74 -5.85 -20.01
N GLY A 43 8.86 -6.44 -19.18
CA GLY A 43 9.06 -7.77 -18.60
C GLY A 43 10.13 -7.85 -17.53
N LYS A 44 10.68 -6.71 -17.09
CA LYS A 44 11.72 -6.67 -16.05
C LYS A 44 11.11 -6.76 -14.65
N ASN A 45 11.86 -7.32 -13.72
CA ASN A 45 11.48 -7.32 -12.30
C ASN A 45 11.60 -5.90 -11.72
N ILE A 46 10.51 -5.40 -11.16
CA ILE A 46 10.49 -4.08 -10.50
C ILE A 46 10.92 -4.20 -9.04
N THR A 47 10.39 -5.19 -8.33
CA THR A 47 10.63 -5.45 -6.91
C THR A 47 10.06 -6.81 -6.53
N THR A 48 10.11 -7.14 -5.26
CA THR A 48 9.40 -8.29 -4.68
C THR A 48 8.40 -7.84 -3.63
N ILE A 49 7.35 -8.61 -3.44
CA ILE A 49 6.36 -8.41 -2.38
C ILE A 49 6.25 -9.66 -1.53
N ALA A 50 5.93 -9.51 -0.25
CA ALA A 50 5.70 -10.64 0.63
C ALA A 50 4.51 -11.47 0.15
N ASN A 51 4.67 -12.81 0.15
CA ASN A 51 3.62 -13.76 -0.22
C ASN A 51 2.93 -14.26 1.05
N ALA A 52 1.73 -13.77 1.32
CA ALA A 52 0.93 -14.19 2.46
C ALA A 52 0.40 -15.62 2.28
N ASN A 53 0.48 -16.42 3.33
CA ASN A 53 -0.17 -17.73 3.40
C ASN A 53 -1.50 -17.66 4.17
N ALA A 54 -2.17 -18.81 4.35
CA ALA A 54 -3.46 -18.86 5.05
C ALA A 54 -3.36 -18.36 6.51
N GLU A 55 -2.26 -18.66 7.20
CA GLU A 55 -2.03 -18.21 8.58
C GLU A 55 -1.86 -16.69 8.66
N ASP A 56 -1.15 -16.08 7.71
CA ASP A 56 -1.05 -14.62 7.60
C ASP A 56 -2.43 -13.98 7.43
N VAL A 57 -3.27 -14.56 6.58
CA VAL A 57 -4.64 -14.08 6.35
C VAL A 57 -5.48 -14.21 7.61
N ASP A 58 -5.44 -15.35 8.30
CA ASP A 58 -6.16 -15.55 9.56
C ASP A 58 -5.77 -14.52 10.64
N ASN A 59 -4.47 -14.28 10.77
CA ASN A 59 -3.96 -13.28 11.71
C ASN A 59 -4.42 -11.87 11.34
N THR A 60 -4.40 -11.54 10.07
CA THR A 60 -4.85 -10.24 9.57
C THR A 60 -6.34 -10.02 9.82
N VAL A 61 -7.17 -11.04 9.59
CA VAL A 61 -8.61 -10.98 9.88
C VAL A 61 -8.87 -10.78 11.36
N LYS A 62 -8.13 -11.45 12.24
CA LYS A 62 -8.23 -11.24 13.71
C LYS A 62 -7.89 -9.81 14.09
N VAL A 63 -6.84 -9.23 13.51
CA VAL A 63 -6.46 -7.84 13.74
C VAL A 63 -7.57 -6.88 13.27
N ALA A 64 -8.10 -7.10 12.07
CA ALA A 64 -9.19 -6.29 11.52
C ALA A 64 -10.45 -6.39 12.39
N ARG A 65 -10.79 -7.58 12.87
CA ARG A 65 -11.93 -7.78 13.77
C ARG A 65 -11.74 -7.05 15.09
N LYS A 66 -10.56 -7.16 15.69
CA LYS A 66 -10.23 -6.43 16.92
C LYS A 66 -10.32 -4.92 16.72
N SER A 67 -9.85 -4.40 15.59
CA SER A 67 -9.95 -2.98 15.24
C SER A 67 -11.39 -2.52 15.13
N PHE A 68 -12.26 -3.32 14.51
CA PHE A 68 -13.70 -3.03 14.44
C PHE A 68 -14.35 -3.04 15.83
N ASP A 69 -14.07 -4.04 16.65
CA ASP A 69 -14.69 -4.21 17.97
C ASP A 69 -14.25 -3.11 18.95
N ASN A 70 -13.01 -2.59 18.85
CA ASN A 70 -12.57 -1.51 19.73
C ASN A 70 -13.29 -0.18 19.47
N GLY A 71 -13.82 0.01 18.28
CA GLY A 71 -14.70 1.11 17.94
C GLY A 71 -14.05 2.42 17.60
N TYR A 72 -12.73 2.54 17.52
CA TYR A 72 -12.06 3.79 17.15
C TYR A 72 -12.54 4.35 15.82
N TRP A 73 -12.82 3.48 14.86
CA TRP A 73 -13.41 3.87 13.59
C TRP A 73 -14.90 3.54 13.51
N SER A 74 -15.28 2.31 13.82
CA SER A 74 -16.65 1.81 13.65
C SER A 74 -17.70 2.58 14.49
N LYS A 75 -17.28 3.11 15.64
CA LYS A 75 -18.13 3.91 16.54
C LYS A 75 -17.79 5.40 16.51
N ALA A 76 -16.87 5.83 15.66
CA ALA A 76 -16.54 7.24 15.53
C ALA A 76 -17.72 8.03 14.94
N ALA A 77 -17.87 9.30 15.35
CA ALA A 77 -18.88 10.17 14.79
C ALA A 77 -18.68 10.32 13.28
N PRO A 78 -19.75 10.40 12.48
CA PRO A 78 -19.64 10.55 11.02
C PRO A 78 -18.78 11.74 10.58
N GLN A 79 -18.81 12.84 11.32
CA GLN A 79 -17.97 14.02 11.04
C GLN A 79 -16.48 13.74 11.22
N GLU A 80 -16.09 12.94 12.20
CA GLU A 80 -14.70 12.56 12.41
C GLU A 80 -14.20 11.65 11.28
N ARG A 81 -15.01 10.69 10.87
CA ARG A 81 -14.71 9.83 9.71
C ARG A 81 -14.58 10.65 8.43
N LYS A 82 -15.46 11.64 8.23
CA LYS A 82 -15.41 12.56 7.10
C LYS A 82 -14.07 13.31 7.04
N LYS A 83 -13.61 13.88 8.17
CA LYS A 83 -12.33 14.60 8.24
C LYS A 83 -11.15 13.70 7.82
N ILE A 84 -11.13 12.47 8.30
CA ILE A 84 -10.07 11.50 7.96
C ILE A 84 -10.09 11.16 6.47
N LEU A 85 -11.26 10.92 5.90
CA LEU A 85 -11.40 10.63 4.46
C LEU A 85 -11.02 11.82 3.58
N ILE A 86 -11.37 13.04 3.98
CA ILE A 86 -10.94 14.25 3.27
C ILE A 86 -9.41 14.39 3.33
N ARG A 87 -8.81 14.19 4.50
CA ARG A 87 -7.36 14.23 4.64
C ARG A 87 -6.67 13.16 3.78
N PHE A 88 -7.24 11.97 3.70
CA PHE A 88 -6.74 10.92 2.83
C PHE A 88 -6.79 11.34 1.35
N ALA A 89 -7.89 11.94 0.90
CA ALA A 89 -8.00 12.46 -0.47
C ALA A 89 -6.95 13.55 -0.77
N GLU A 90 -6.71 14.47 0.16
CA GLU A 90 -5.66 15.50 0.02
C GLU A 90 -4.26 14.88 -0.12
N LEU A 91 -3.98 13.82 0.64
CA LEU A 91 -2.70 13.10 0.54
C LEU A 91 -2.55 12.37 -0.80
N ILE A 92 -3.62 11.82 -1.35
CA ILE A 92 -3.63 11.22 -2.70
C ILE A 92 -3.33 12.29 -3.74
N GLU A 93 -3.98 13.45 -3.67
CA GLU A 93 -3.72 14.57 -4.59
C GLU A 93 -2.28 15.07 -4.50
N ALA A 94 -1.74 15.20 -3.28
CA ALA A 94 -0.36 15.63 -3.07
C ALA A 94 0.69 14.65 -3.64
N ASN A 95 0.34 13.36 -3.78
CA ASN A 95 1.21 12.31 -4.31
C ASN A 95 0.74 11.77 -5.66
N ALA A 96 -0.12 12.50 -6.37
CA ALA A 96 -0.80 12.03 -7.57
C ALA A 96 0.15 11.55 -8.67
N LEU A 97 1.23 12.29 -8.94
CA LEU A 97 2.18 11.92 -9.99
C LEU A 97 2.91 10.62 -9.67
N GLU A 98 3.41 10.47 -8.45
CA GLU A 98 4.12 9.26 -8.02
C GLU A 98 3.19 8.04 -8.07
N LEU A 99 1.96 8.18 -7.59
CA LEU A 99 0.97 7.11 -7.63
C LEU A 99 0.60 6.72 -9.08
N ALA A 100 0.44 7.71 -9.96
CA ALA A 100 0.14 7.46 -11.38
C ALA A 100 1.29 6.72 -12.08
N VAL A 101 2.53 7.16 -11.88
CA VAL A 101 3.71 6.52 -12.49
C VAL A 101 3.89 5.12 -11.96
N LEU A 102 3.71 4.90 -10.66
CA LEU A 102 3.79 3.57 -10.05
C LEU A 102 2.74 2.61 -10.63
N GLY A 103 1.53 3.09 -10.88
CA GLY A 103 0.45 2.29 -11.47
C GLY A 103 0.69 1.88 -12.93
N VAL A 104 1.60 2.55 -13.63
CA VAL A 104 1.93 2.28 -15.04
C VAL A 104 3.19 1.43 -15.21
N ARG A 105 4.05 1.37 -14.21
CA ARG A 105 5.28 0.55 -14.22
C ARG A 105 4.96 -0.92 -14.17
#